data_04e0416f114c76d70b3734c79f0855ce
#
_entry.id   04e0416f114c76d70b3734c79f0855ce
#
_cell.length_a   1.000
_cell.length_b   1.000
_cell.length_c   1.000
_cell.angle_alpha   90.00
_cell.angle_beta   90.00
_cell.angle_gamma   90.00
#
_symmetry.space_group_name_H-M   'P 1'
#
loop_
_entity.id
_entity.type
_entity.pdbx_description
1 polymer ?
#
loop_
_entity_poly.entity_id
_entity_poly.type
_entity_poly.pdbx_seq_one_letter_code
_entity_poly.pdbx_strand_id
1 'polypeptide(L)'
;SEHAKPNPAWLNFAVSGRARSAIRQYIKNLNRHDAVVLGESLLQKALSSLLPKDVLLSDGIKEKYLADLNDKQTSFEEVLYNVGMGHTLPVYVAMHIAELAGEHFGSEVRLSSIKVDGQESGHIHFAECCHPVPGDSIRLLLVKGKGMIIHRDTCPTLLRSDPEQQLDADWENMNGQNYRVGLQVQSEDSHGLLALMAQAISDSGADIESVETPSKSQSGTEGFVEFKFLLKVKNLDQLNQIIQNLHSIPYIRKVIRS
;
A
#
# COMPACT_ATOMS: atom_id res chain seq x y z
N SER A 1 -6.29 -19.48 -13.57
CA SER A 1 -5.73 -20.65 -14.26
C SER A 1 -5.87 -21.89 -13.38
N GLU A 2 -6.25 -23.01 -13.94
CA GLU A 2 -6.51 -24.28 -13.23
C GLU A 2 -5.31 -24.84 -12.43
N HIS A 3 -4.13 -24.28 -12.58
CA HIS A 3 -2.89 -24.74 -11.94
C HIS A 3 -2.25 -23.73 -11.00
N ALA A 4 -2.91 -22.62 -10.70
CA ALA A 4 -2.37 -21.62 -9.77
C ALA A 4 -2.52 -22.13 -8.32
N LYS A 5 -1.38 -22.44 -7.67
CA LYS A 5 -1.36 -22.75 -6.24
C LYS A 5 -1.62 -21.47 -5.45
N PRO A 6 -2.66 -21.42 -4.59
CA PRO A 6 -2.94 -20.23 -3.80
C PRO A 6 -1.81 -19.97 -2.80
N ASN A 7 -1.43 -18.69 -2.65
CA ASN A 7 -0.51 -18.29 -1.60
C ASN A 7 -1.28 -18.25 -0.27
N PRO A 8 -0.85 -18.96 0.79
CA PRO A 8 -1.48 -18.96 2.09
C PRO A 8 -1.65 -17.56 2.71
N ALA A 9 -0.70 -16.64 2.46
CA ALA A 9 -0.80 -15.26 2.91
C ALA A 9 -2.03 -14.53 2.35
N TRP A 10 -2.61 -14.98 1.24
CA TRP A 10 -3.85 -14.42 0.69
C TRP A 10 -5.06 -14.61 1.61
N LEU A 11 -4.99 -15.50 2.61
CA LEU A 11 -6.07 -15.65 3.58
C LEU A 11 -6.34 -14.35 4.34
N ASN A 12 -5.31 -13.55 4.56
CA ASN A 12 -5.41 -12.27 5.26
C ASN A 12 -6.07 -11.18 4.40
N PHE A 13 -6.10 -11.36 3.09
CA PHE A 13 -6.56 -10.36 2.11
C PHE A 13 -7.81 -10.79 1.33
N ALA A 14 -8.15 -12.07 1.33
CA ALA A 14 -9.29 -12.58 0.60
C ALA A 14 -10.61 -12.02 1.17
N VAL A 15 -11.32 -11.24 0.36
CA VAL A 15 -12.61 -10.63 0.74
C VAL A 15 -13.76 -11.62 0.61
N SER A 16 -13.78 -12.45 -0.45
CA SER A 16 -14.89 -13.37 -0.67
C SER A 16 -14.79 -14.62 0.20
N GLY A 17 -15.91 -15.04 0.78
CA GLY A 17 -16.00 -16.28 1.58
C GLY A 17 -15.55 -17.52 0.80
N ARG A 18 -15.83 -17.58 -0.51
CA ARG A 18 -15.41 -18.67 -1.38
C ARG A 18 -13.89 -18.74 -1.55
N ALA A 19 -13.22 -17.60 -1.75
CA ALA A 19 -11.77 -17.55 -1.83
C ALA A 19 -11.12 -17.94 -0.51
N ARG A 20 -11.62 -17.43 0.62
CA ARG A 20 -11.14 -17.80 1.96
C ARG A 20 -11.26 -19.29 2.23
N SER A 21 -12.39 -19.90 1.87
CA SER A 21 -12.61 -21.33 2.03
C SER A 21 -11.66 -22.16 1.17
N ALA A 22 -11.44 -21.79 -0.09
CA ALA A 22 -10.52 -22.47 -0.99
C ALA A 22 -9.07 -22.40 -0.47
N ILE A 23 -8.62 -21.22 0.01
CA ILE A 23 -7.28 -21.06 0.57
C ILE A 23 -7.13 -21.88 1.85
N ARG A 24 -8.11 -21.87 2.76
CA ARG A 24 -8.07 -22.69 3.99
C ARG A 24 -8.01 -24.18 3.67
N GLN A 25 -8.74 -24.64 2.68
CA GLN A 25 -8.72 -26.05 2.27
C GLN A 25 -7.36 -26.42 1.67
N TYR A 26 -6.76 -25.52 0.88
CA TYR A 26 -5.41 -25.74 0.36
C TYR A 26 -4.38 -25.81 1.49
N ILE A 27 -4.38 -24.87 2.43
CA ILE A 27 -3.47 -24.85 3.60
C ILE A 27 -3.63 -26.13 4.42
N LYS A 28 -4.89 -26.58 4.67
CA LYS A 28 -5.16 -27.79 5.44
C LYS A 28 -4.58 -29.06 4.81
N ASN A 29 -4.47 -29.08 3.49
CA ASN A 29 -3.93 -30.22 2.74
C ASN A 29 -2.43 -30.11 2.46
N LEU A 30 -1.77 -29.00 2.86
CA LEU A 30 -0.35 -28.80 2.70
C LEU A 30 0.42 -29.62 3.74
N ASN A 31 1.27 -30.53 3.30
CA ASN A 31 2.17 -31.22 4.23
C ASN A 31 3.33 -30.31 4.66
N ARG A 32 4.04 -30.69 5.73
CA ARG A 32 5.12 -29.86 6.29
C ARG A 32 6.22 -29.57 5.26
N HIS A 33 6.64 -30.55 4.49
CA HIS A 33 7.68 -30.39 3.47
C HIS A 33 7.27 -29.39 2.39
N ASP A 34 6.05 -29.53 1.85
CA ASP A 34 5.54 -28.61 0.85
C ASP A 34 5.37 -27.18 1.38
N ALA A 35 5.01 -27.03 2.65
CA ALA A 35 4.91 -25.73 3.32
C ALA A 35 6.31 -25.08 3.43
N VAL A 36 7.34 -25.82 3.80
CA VAL A 36 8.73 -25.32 3.88
C VAL A 36 9.22 -24.88 2.50
N VAL A 37 9.02 -25.70 1.47
CA VAL A 37 9.42 -25.37 0.08
C VAL A 37 8.68 -24.12 -0.43
N LEU A 38 7.40 -24.01 -0.11
CA LEU A 38 6.62 -22.81 -0.45
C LEU A 38 7.14 -21.58 0.30
N GLY A 39 7.42 -21.72 1.60
CA GLY A 39 7.99 -20.66 2.44
C GLY A 39 9.33 -20.16 1.92
N GLU A 40 10.21 -21.06 1.53
CA GLU A 40 11.50 -20.73 0.93
C GLU A 40 11.32 -19.93 -0.37
N SER A 41 10.44 -20.38 -1.26
CA SER A 41 10.14 -19.66 -2.51
C SER A 41 9.57 -18.25 -2.26
N LEU A 42 8.69 -18.11 -1.27
CA LEU A 42 8.10 -16.82 -0.90
C LEU A 42 9.13 -15.88 -0.27
N LEU A 43 9.97 -16.40 0.63
CA LEU A 43 11.03 -15.64 1.26
C LEU A 43 12.09 -15.18 0.24
N GLN A 44 12.48 -16.06 -0.68
CA GLN A 44 13.45 -15.72 -1.72
C GLN A 44 12.92 -14.61 -2.66
N LYS A 45 11.62 -14.63 -3.00
CA LYS A 45 10.99 -13.53 -3.74
C LYS A 45 11.01 -12.22 -2.95
N ALA A 46 10.70 -12.27 -1.66
CA ALA A 46 10.74 -11.09 -0.81
C ALA A 46 12.17 -10.52 -0.68
N LEU A 47 13.16 -11.38 -0.48
CA LEU A 47 14.56 -10.98 -0.43
C LEU A 47 15.04 -10.36 -1.74
N SER A 48 14.68 -10.93 -2.88
CA SER A 48 15.08 -10.40 -4.19
C SER A 48 14.45 -9.04 -4.53
N SER A 49 13.38 -8.65 -3.85
CA SER A 49 12.79 -7.32 -3.96
C SER A 49 13.42 -6.28 -3.03
N LEU A 50 14.12 -6.72 -1.98
CA LEU A 50 14.69 -5.85 -0.95
C LEU A 50 16.23 -5.75 -1.07
N LEU A 51 16.88 -6.80 -1.55
CA LEU A 51 18.33 -6.90 -1.61
C LEU A 51 18.84 -6.96 -3.05
N PRO A 52 20.06 -6.47 -3.31
CA PRO A 52 20.75 -6.72 -4.57
C PRO A 52 20.83 -8.22 -4.86
N LYS A 53 20.82 -8.60 -6.15
CA LYS A 53 20.80 -10.01 -6.59
C LYS A 53 21.93 -10.88 -6.08
N ASP A 54 23.01 -10.27 -5.56
CA ASP A 54 24.22 -10.94 -5.11
C ASP A 54 24.20 -11.32 -3.62
N VAL A 55 23.17 -10.91 -2.87
CA VAL A 55 23.04 -11.29 -1.46
C VAL A 55 22.34 -12.65 -1.36
N LEU A 56 23.16 -13.68 -1.22
CA LEU A 56 22.67 -15.04 -0.98
C LEU A 56 22.35 -15.24 0.50
N LEU A 57 21.31 -16.01 0.77
CA LEU A 57 20.93 -16.44 2.12
C LEU A 57 21.98 -17.43 2.68
N SER A 58 23.11 -16.91 3.16
CA SER A 58 24.20 -17.73 3.72
C SER A 58 23.78 -18.31 5.07
N ASP A 59 24.40 -19.44 5.44
CA ASP A 59 24.10 -20.08 6.72
C ASP A 59 24.45 -19.16 7.91
N GLY A 60 25.51 -18.34 7.79
CA GLY A 60 25.84 -17.36 8.81
C GLY A 60 24.77 -16.27 9.02
N ILE A 61 24.04 -15.87 7.99
CA ILE A 61 22.90 -14.93 8.10
C ILE A 61 21.71 -15.63 8.76
N LYS A 62 21.44 -16.90 8.40
CA LYS A 62 20.40 -17.70 9.06
C LYS A 62 20.64 -17.87 10.55
N GLU A 63 21.89 -18.16 10.93
CA GLU A 63 22.27 -18.29 12.33
C GLU A 63 22.12 -16.98 13.10
N LYS A 64 22.54 -15.84 12.52
CA LYS A 64 22.32 -14.52 13.10
C LYS A 64 20.85 -14.21 13.29
N TYR A 65 20.03 -14.48 12.27
CA TYR A 65 18.58 -14.28 12.34
C TYR A 65 17.94 -15.09 13.48
N LEU A 66 18.33 -16.37 13.61
CA LEU A 66 17.83 -17.22 14.68
C LEU A 66 18.31 -16.76 16.08
N ALA A 67 19.53 -16.26 16.18
CA ALA A 67 20.07 -15.74 17.43
C ALA A 67 19.32 -14.48 17.89
N ASP A 68 18.92 -13.63 16.94
CA ASP A 68 18.20 -12.38 17.21
C ASP A 68 16.74 -12.61 17.60
N LEU A 69 16.11 -13.70 17.13
CA LEU A 69 14.75 -14.07 17.53
C LEU A 69 14.61 -14.40 19.03
N ASN A 70 15.72 -14.51 19.79
CA ASN A 70 15.74 -14.91 21.20
C ASN A 70 14.99 -16.21 21.53
N ASP A 71 14.63 -17.00 20.53
CA ASP A 71 13.94 -18.28 20.68
C ASP A 71 14.91 -19.43 20.34
N LYS A 72 15.49 -20.02 21.36
CA LYS A 72 16.46 -21.12 21.23
C LYS A 72 15.88 -22.42 20.66
N GLN A 73 14.57 -22.51 20.47
CA GLN A 73 13.90 -23.71 19.98
C GLN A 73 13.48 -23.61 18.51
N THR A 74 13.50 -22.43 17.92
CA THR A 74 13.10 -22.21 16.54
C THR A 74 14.25 -22.52 15.58
N SER A 75 14.01 -23.44 14.65
CA SER A 75 14.92 -23.69 13.52
C SER A 75 14.56 -22.81 12.33
N PHE A 76 15.51 -22.58 11.40
CA PHE A 76 15.17 -21.82 10.17
C PHE A 76 14.12 -22.54 9.30
N GLU A 77 14.07 -23.86 9.36
CA GLU A 77 12.99 -24.66 8.73
C GLU A 77 11.61 -24.32 9.33
N GLU A 78 11.54 -24.10 10.65
CA GLU A 78 10.29 -23.67 11.30
C GLU A 78 9.87 -22.26 10.85
N VAL A 79 10.83 -21.34 10.66
CA VAL A 79 10.56 -20.02 10.08
C VAL A 79 9.99 -20.16 8.67
N LEU A 80 10.60 -20.99 7.82
CA LEU A 80 10.10 -21.24 6.46
C LEU A 80 8.73 -21.92 6.49
N TYR A 81 8.50 -22.86 7.39
CA TYR A 81 7.19 -23.49 7.59
C TYR A 81 6.13 -22.43 7.93
N ASN A 82 6.41 -21.54 8.86
CA ASN A 82 5.49 -20.49 9.27
C ASN A 82 5.20 -19.48 8.13
N VAL A 83 6.20 -19.18 7.32
CA VAL A 83 6.03 -18.36 6.10
C VAL A 83 5.15 -19.12 5.09
N GLY A 84 5.41 -20.39 4.84
CA GLY A 84 4.65 -21.21 3.91
C GLY A 84 3.22 -21.48 4.33
N MET A 85 2.96 -21.51 5.63
CA MET A 85 1.60 -21.63 6.19
C MET A 85 0.87 -20.28 6.28
N GLY A 86 1.56 -19.15 5.99
CA GLY A 86 1.00 -17.80 6.08
C GLY A 86 0.86 -17.28 7.51
N HIS A 87 1.49 -17.92 8.49
CA HIS A 87 1.54 -17.45 9.88
C HIS A 87 2.47 -16.24 10.02
N THR A 88 3.53 -16.19 9.22
CA THR A 88 4.48 -15.08 9.14
C THR A 88 4.55 -14.55 7.72
N LEU A 89 4.52 -13.23 7.55
CA LEU A 89 4.68 -12.64 6.23
C LEU A 89 6.15 -12.74 5.79
N PRO A 90 6.43 -13.21 4.56
CA PRO A 90 7.79 -13.37 4.06
C PRO A 90 8.58 -12.06 4.05
N VAL A 91 7.90 -10.91 3.88
CA VAL A 91 8.54 -9.60 3.87
C VAL A 91 9.14 -9.22 5.23
N TYR A 92 8.50 -9.58 6.34
CA TYR A 92 9.07 -9.32 7.68
C TYR A 92 10.38 -10.09 7.91
N VAL A 93 10.40 -11.36 7.51
CA VAL A 93 11.61 -12.18 7.60
C VAL A 93 12.70 -11.63 6.68
N ALA A 94 12.31 -11.22 5.46
CA ALA A 94 13.25 -10.68 4.49
C ALA A 94 13.87 -9.34 4.93
N MET A 95 13.07 -8.46 5.55
CA MET A 95 13.57 -7.18 6.09
C MET A 95 14.56 -7.38 7.22
N HIS A 96 14.24 -8.24 8.18
CA HIS A 96 15.10 -8.53 9.29
C HIS A 96 16.43 -9.16 8.81
N ILE A 97 16.36 -10.08 7.84
CA ILE A 97 17.54 -10.64 7.18
C ILE A 97 18.35 -9.56 6.45
N ALA A 98 17.70 -8.62 5.78
CA ALA A 98 18.36 -7.53 5.07
C ALA A 98 19.10 -6.58 6.02
N GLU A 99 18.51 -6.28 7.17
CA GLU A 99 19.11 -5.49 8.23
C GLU A 99 20.38 -6.16 8.77
N LEU A 100 20.28 -7.45 9.10
CA LEU A 100 21.43 -8.25 9.56
C LEU A 100 22.52 -8.41 8.50
N ALA A 101 22.15 -8.48 7.22
CA ALA A 101 23.08 -8.53 6.11
C ALA A 101 23.81 -7.19 5.90
N GLY A 102 23.15 -6.07 6.13
CA GLY A 102 23.74 -4.72 6.07
C GLY A 102 24.84 -4.53 7.13
N GLU A 103 24.64 -5.00 8.34
CA GLU A 103 25.67 -4.99 9.40
C GLU A 103 26.88 -5.88 9.06
N HIS A 104 26.65 -7.01 8.40
CA HIS A 104 27.69 -7.99 8.10
C HIS A 104 28.58 -7.62 6.91
N PHE A 105 28.03 -6.95 5.90
CA PHE A 105 28.76 -6.61 4.68
C PHE A 105 29.38 -5.20 4.69
N GLY A 106 29.32 -4.50 5.81
CA GLY A 106 29.99 -3.19 6.02
C GLY A 106 29.59 -2.15 4.99
N SER A 107 28.81 -1.17 5.44
CA SER A 107 28.49 0.07 4.79
C SER A 107 27.72 -0.01 3.45
N GLU A 108 26.56 0.63 3.46
CA GLU A 108 25.75 1.01 2.29
C GLU A 108 24.81 -0.03 1.65
N VAL A 109 24.39 -1.08 2.34
CA VAL A 109 23.08 -1.62 1.99
C VAL A 109 22.04 -0.65 2.55
N ARG A 110 21.88 0.50 1.92
CA ARG A 110 20.63 1.23 1.99
C ARG A 110 19.60 0.26 1.45
N LEU A 111 18.63 -0.12 2.28
CA LEU A 111 17.42 -0.77 1.79
C LEU A 111 17.00 0.05 0.56
N SER A 112 17.22 -0.49 -0.63
CA SER A 112 16.79 0.19 -1.85
C SER A 112 15.30 0.40 -1.68
N SER A 113 14.82 1.62 -1.84
CA SER A 113 13.41 1.95 -1.71
C SER A 113 12.58 0.93 -2.49
N ILE A 114 11.50 0.44 -1.87
CA ILE A 114 10.64 -0.55 -2.53
C ILE A 114 10.01 0.10 -3.75
N LYS A 115 10.24 -0.47 -4.92
CA LYS A 115 9.67 0.03 -6.16
C LYS A 115 8.21 -0.42 -6.28
N VAL A 116 7.32 0.56 -6.45
CA VAL A 116 5.88 0.36 -6.58
C VAL A 116 5.48 0.61 -8.02
N ASP A 117 4.98 -0.43 -8.69
CA ASP A 117 4.56 -0.39 -10.10
C ASP A 117 3.17 0.24 -10.33
N GLY A 118 2.60 0.82 -9.29
CA GLY A 118 1.28 1.47 -9.36
C GLY A 118 0.10 0.51 -9.32
N GLN A 119 0.33 -0.81 -9.24
CA GLN A 119 -0.72 -1.81 -9.12
C GLN A 119 -0.85 -2.31 -7.69
N GLU A 120 -2.10 -2.44 -7.24
CA GLU A 120 -2.34 -3.20 -6.02
C GLU A 120 -2.05 -4.68 -6.29
N SER A 121 -1.14 -5.23 -5.53
CA SER A 121 -0.87 -6.67 -5.52
C SER A 121 -1.42 -7.29 -4.24
N GLY A 122 -1.48 -8.62 -4.17
CA GLY A 122 -2.05 -9.31 -2.99
C GLY A 122 -1.43 -8.93 -1.63
N HIS A 123 -0.37 -8.13 -1.63
CA HIS A 123 0.35 -7.71 -0.42
C HIS A 123 0.56 -6.19 -0.32
N ILE A 124 0.31 -5.43 -1.39
CA ILE A 124 0.49 -3.98 -1.46
C ILE A 124 -0.84 -3.33 -1.80
N HIS A 125 -1.30 -2.42 -0.95
CA HIS A 125 -2.55 -1.68 -1.11
C HIS A 125 -2.31 -0.18 -0.98
N PHE A 126 -3.12 0.62 -1.66
CA PHE A 126 -3.13 2.06 -1.47
C PHE A 126 -3.97 2.45 -0.26
N ALA A 127 -3.46 3.39 0.53
CA ALA A 127 -4.15 3.87 1.71
C ALA A 127 -5.39 4.69 1.34
N GLU A 128 -6.55 4.27 1.82
CA GLU A 128 -7.82 5.02 1.65
C GLU A 128 -7.84 6.34 2.41
N CYS A 129 -7.01 6.51 3.45
CA CYS A 129 -6.96 7.73 4.27
C CYS A 129 -6.20 8.88 3.62
N CYS A 130 -5.43 8.64 2.56
CA CYS A 130 -4.63 9.67 1.90
C CYS A 130 -4.53 9.52 0.39
N HIS A 131 -5.04 8.44 -0.18
CA HIS A 131 -5.13 8.19 -1.62
C HIS A 131 -3.87 8.60 -2.39
N PRO A 132 -2.72 7.92 -2.18
CA PRO A 132 -1.48 8.28 -2.86
C PRO A 132 -1.60 8.11 -4.36
N VAL A 133 -1.07 9.07 -5.12
CA VAL A 133 -1.03 9.04 -6.58
C VAL A 133 0.40 9.19 -7.07
N PRO A 134 0.72 8.71 -8.27
CA PRO A 134 2.04 8.91 -8.87
C PRO A 134 2.50 10.36 -8.86
N GLY A 135 3.74 10.58 -8.39
CA GLY A 135 4.30 11.90 -8.16
C GLY A 135 4.25 12.35 -6.70
N ASP A 136 3.45 11.71 -5.84
CA ASP A 136 3.56 11.90 -4.40
C ASP A 136 4.85 11.27 -3.85
N SER A 137 5.43 11.88 -2.82
CA SER A 137 6.38 11.18 -1.95
C SER A 137 5.63 10.14 -1.13
N ILE A 138 6.07 8.90 -1.19
CA ILE A 138 5.35 7.78 -0.57
C ILE A 138 6.23 6.99 0.39
N ARG A 139 5.57 6.35 1.35
CA ARG A 139 6.14 5.35 2.24
C ARG A 139 5.19 4.17 2.38
N LEU A 140 5.75 3.01 2.63
CA LEU A 140 5.02 1.81 2.97
C LEU A 140 4.88 1.69 4.48
N LEU A 141 3.69 1.37 4.94
CA LEU A 141 3.42 0.99 6.31
C LEU A 141 3.11 -0.49 6.36
N LEU A 142 3.85 -1.23 7.19
CA LEU A 142 3.60 -2.63 7.46
C LEU A 142 2.49 -2.76 8.49
N VAL A 143 1.38 -3.36 8.08
CA VAL A 143 0.22 -3.54 8.97
C VAL A 143 -0.04 -5.02 9.17
N LYS A 144 0.08 -5.49 10.43
CA LYS A 144 -0.18 -6.88 10.77
C LYS A 144 -1.58 -7.32 10.28
N GLY A 145 -1.61 -8.37 9.48
CA GLY A 145 -2.85 -8.93 8.92
C GLY A 145 -3.42 -8.19 7.70
N LYS A 146 -2.84 -7.04 7.30
CA LYS A 146 -3.27 -6.28 6.12
C LYS A 146 -2.19 -6.17 5.04
N GLY A 147 -0.92 -6.46 5.38
CA GLY A 147 0.20 -6.36 4.44
C GLY A 147 0.84 -4.97 4.43
N MET A 148 1.36 -4.59 3.29
CA MET A 148 2.01 -3.29 3.06
C MET A 148 0.99 -2.29 2.52
N ILE A 149 0.85 -1.16 3.19
CA ILE A 149 -0.05 -0.09 2.77
C ILE A 149 0.78 1.11 2.36
N ILE A 150 0.59 1.56 1.13
CA ILE A 150 1.26 2.75 0.59
C ILE A 150 0.54 3.99 1.10
N HIS A 151 1.28 4.84 1.78
CA HIS A 151 0.81 6.15 2.24
C HIS A 151 1.62 7.27 1.58
N ARG A 152 1.04 8.47 1.52
CA ARG A 152 1.85 9.67 1.33
C ARG A 152 2.71 9.89 2.58
N ASP A 153 3.92 10.38 2.42
CA ASP A 153 4.84 10.68 3.54
C ASP A 153 4.27 11.68 4.55
N THR A 154 3.39 12.57 4.09
CA THR A 154 2.68 13.58 4.90
C THR A 154 1.40 13.04 5.56
N CYS A 155 1.06 11.77 5.38
CA CYS A 155 -0.19 11.20 5.90
C CYS A 155 -0.20 11.15 7.43
N PRO A 156 -1.22 11.72 8.11
CA PRO A 156 -1.31 11.68 9.57
C PRO A 156 -1.34 10.26 10.17
N THR A 157 -1.89 9.30 9.44
CA THR A 157 -1.91 7.89 9.87
C THR A 157 -0.51 7.31 9.86
N LEU A 158 0.27 7.60 8.82
CA LEU A 158 1.66 7.18 8.72
C LEU A 158 2.53 7.85 9.81
N LEU A 159 2.37 9.16 10.00
CA LEU A 159 3.16 9.93 10.97
C LEU A 159 2.92 9.51 12.44
N ARG A 160 1.78 8.88 12.73
CA ARG A 160 1.45 8.35 14.06
C ARG A 160 1.85 6.88 14.22
N SER A 161 2.22 6.20 13.17
CA SER A 161 2.63 4.80 13.22
C SER A 161 4.08 4.66 13.67
N ASP A 162 4.43 3.45 14.10
CA ASP A 162 5.79 3.13 14.54
C ASP A 162 6.77 3.30 13.36
N PRO A 163 7.84 4.08 13.51
CA PRO A 163 8.88 4.24 12.48
C PRO A 163 9.50 2.91 12.03
N GLU A 164 9.60 1.93 12.91
CA GLU A 164 10.15 0.59 12.59
C GLU A 164 9.27 -0.19 11.62
N GLN A 165 7.99 0.18 11.50
CA GLN A 165 7.05 -0.41 10.56
C GLN A 165 6.97 0.34 9.22
N GLN A 166 7.74 1.42 9.06
CA GLN A 166 7.73 2.26 7.87
C GLN A 166 8.93 1.93 6.98
N LEU A 167 8.68 1.83 5.67
CA LEU A 167 9.69 1.59 4.65
C LEU A 167 9.67 2.69 3.61
N ASP A 168 10.85 3.03 3.11
CA ASP A 168 10.97 3.93 1.98
C ASP A 168 10.46 3.26 0.71
N ALA A 169 9.70 4.00 -0.08
CA ALA A 169 9.12 3.53 -1.32
C ALA A 169 9.20 4.59 -2.40
N ASP A 170 9.42 4.15 -3.65
CA ASP A 170 9.38 4.98 -4.82
C ASP A 170 8.46 4.41 -5.88
N TRP A 171 7.85 5.29 -6.64
CA TRP A 171 7.09 4.88 -7.80
C TRP A 171 8.01 4.37 -8.92
N GLU A 172 7.62 3.25 -9.55
CA GLU A 172 8.28 2.70 -10.72
C GLU A 172 7.26 2.54 -11.87
N ASN A 173 7.69 2.84 -13.09
CA ASN A 173 6.96 2.60 -14.36
C ASN A 173 5.44 2.80 -14.32
N MET A 174 5.01 4.04 -14.35
CA MET A 174 3.61 4.46 -14.31
C MET A 174 2.92 4.27 -15.65
N ASN A 175 2.41 3.11 -15.92
CA ASN A 175 1.74 2.81 -17.18
C ASN A 175 0.23 3.09 -17.10
N GLY A 176 -0.15 4.35 -17.37
CA GLY A 176 -1.50 4.69 -17.86
C GLY A 176 -2.71 4.35 -16.99
N GLN A 177 -2.52 3.98 -15.73
CA GLN A 177 -3.61 3.66 -14.81
C GLN A 177 -4.19 4.92 -14.17
N ASN A 178 -5.44 4.80 -13.73
CA ASN A 178 -6.11 5.85 -12.98
C ASN A 178 -6.10 5.50 -11.49
N TYR A 179 -5.82 6.51 -10.66
CA TYR A 179 -5.73 6.39 -9.20
C TYR A 179 -6.85 7.19 -8.56
N ARG A 180 -7.43 6.65 -7.51
CA ARG A 180 -8.46 7.33 -6.73
C ARG A 180 -7.84 8.44 -5.89
N VAL A 181 -8.52 9.59 -5.84
CA VAL A 181 -8.14 10.71 -4.97
C VAL A 181 -9.39 11.42 -4.48
N GLY A 182 -9.41 11.72 -3.17
CA GLY A 182 -10.46 12.50 -2.57
C GLY A 182 -10.15 13.99 -2.64
N LEU A 183 -11.13 14.81 -3.00
CA LEU A 183 -11.08 16.27 -2.87
C LEU A 183 -12.27 16.78 -2.06
N GLN A 184 -12.00 17.64 -1.09
CA GLN A 184 -13.00 18.40 -0.36
C GLN A 184 -12.98 19.83 -0.87
N VAL A 185 -14.11 20.30 -1.34
CA VAL A 185 -14.27 21.66 -1.90
C VAL A 185 -15.28 22.42 -1.06
N GLN A 186 -14.81 23.47 -0.40
CA GLN A 186 -15.65 24.39 0.36
C GLN A 186 -16.00 25.61 -0.51
N SER A 187 -17.26 25.92 -0.60
CA SER A 187 -17.76 27.00 -1.46
C SER A 187 -18.94 27.73 -0.83
N GLU A 188 -19.23 28.93 -1.33
CA GLU A 188 -20.52 29.58 -1.09
C GLU A 188 -21.61 28.81 -1.83
N ASP A 189 -22.84 28.77 -1.27
CA ASP A 189 -23.99 28.13 -1.94
C ASP A 189 -24.43 28.99 -3.13
N SER A 190 -24.22 28.49 -4.34
CA SER A 190 -24.58 29.17 -5.58
C SER A 190 -25.18 28.19 -6.58
N HIS A 191 -26.22 28.66 -7.26
CA HIS A 191 -26.92 27.87 -8.28
C HIS A 191 -25.96 27.48 -9.42
N GLY A 192 -25.96 26.21 -9.80
CA GLY A 192 -25.12 25.67 -10.89
C GLY A 192 -23.67 25.43 -10.55
N LEU A 193 -23.24 25.72 -9.32
CA LEU A 193 -21.83 25.57 -8.92
C LEU A 193 -21.27 24.13 -9.07
N LEU A 194 -22.09 23.13 -8.73
CA LEU A 194 -21.72 21.73 -8.94
C LEU A 194 -21.45 21.42 -10.42
N ALA A 195 -22.24 21.99 -11.34
CA ALA A 195 -22.02 21.80 -12.77
C ALA A 195 -20.74 22.46 -13.25
N LEU A 196 -20.38 23.64 -12.73
CA LEU A 196 -19.11 24.31 -13.03
C LEU A 196 -17.91 23.50 -12.52
N MET A 197 -17.99 22.97 -11.30
CA MET A 197 -16.95 22.12 -10.74
C MET A 197 -16.78 20.82 -11.55
N ALA A 198 -17.89 20.16 -11.88
CA ALA A 198 -17.86 18.94 -12.67
C ALA A 198 -17.27 19.17 -14.07
N GLN A 199 -17.59 20.30 -14.70
CA GLN A 199 -17.00 20.69 -15.97
C GLN A 199 -15.50 20.92 -15.86
N ALA A 200 -15.04 21.68 -14.87
CA ALA A 200 -13.61 21.96 -14.64
C ALA A 200 -12.79 20.69 -14.39
N ILE A 201 -13.36 19.71 -13.67
CA ILE A 201 -12.74 18.41 -13.44
C ILE A 201 -12.66 17.62 -14.74
N SER A 202 -13.76 17.55 -15.49
CA SER A 202 -13.84 16.83 -16.76
C SER A 202 -12.90 17.42 -17.83
N ASP A 203 -12.82 18.74 -17.92
CA ASP A 203 -11.94 19.45 -18.86
C ASP A 203 -10.43 19.18 -18.54
N SER A 204 -10.13 18.83 -17.29
CA SER A 204 -8.81 18.38 -16.87
C SER A 204 -8.51 16.90 -17.20
N GLY A 205 -9.47 16.21 -17.84
CA GLY A 205 -9.33 14.81 -18.26
C GLY A 205 -9.40 13.80 -17.11
N ALA A 206 -10.03 14.17 -16.00
CA ALA A 206 -10.29 13.27 -14.87
C ALA A 206 -11.73 12.78 -14.85
N ASP A 207 -11.94 11.57 -14.32
CA ASP A 207 -13.27 11.01 -14.11
C ASP A 207 -13.74 11.28 -12.68
N ILE A 208 -15.03 11.61 -12.52
CA ILE A 208 -15.69 11.71 -11.22
C ILE A 208 -16.31 10.34 -10.90
N GLU A 209 -15.80 9.66 -9.87
CA GLU A 209 -16.36 8.38 -9.43
C GLU A 209 -17.58 8.60 -8.52
N SER A 210 -17.50 9.58 -7.61
CA SER A 210 -18.63 9.97 -6.77
C SER A 210 -18.55 11.42 -6.31
N VAL A 211 -19.70 11.98 -5.98
CA VAL A 211 -19.84 13.30 -5.35
C VAL A 211 -20.78 13.15 -4.16
N GLU A 212 -20.32 13.58 -3.00
CA GLU A 212 -21.14 13.70 -1.80
C GLU A 212 -21.37 15.17 -1.50
N THR A 213 -22.65 15.53 -1.31
CA THR A 213 -23.04 16.84 -0.83
C THR A 213 -23.65 16.69 0.55
N PRO A 214 -23.21 17.44 1.56
CA PRO A 214 -23.83 17.37 2.87
C PRO A 214 -25.27 17.85 2.79
N SER A 215 -26.17 17.19 3.51
CA SER A 215 -27.50 17.71 3.72
C SER A 215 -27.41 19.06 4.46
N LYS A 216 -28.23 20.04 4.07
CA LYS A 216 -28.27 21.42 4.59
C LYS A 216 -28.30 21.54 6.12
N SER A 217 -28.56 20.47 6.85
CA SER A 217 -28.60 20.42 8.33
C SER A 217 -27.23 20.20 9.01
N GLN A 218 -26.15 19.96 8.26
CA GLN A 218 -24.81 19.71 8.83
C GLN A 218 -23.79 20.81 8.54
N SER A 219 -24.13 21.82 7.76
CA SER A 219 -23.27 22.97 7.51
C SER A 219 -23.30 23.91 8.75
N GLY A 220 -22.35 23.70 9.64
CA GLY A 220 -22.21 24.51 10.87
C GLY A 220 -21.77 25.97 10.66
N THR A 221 -21.70 26.44 9.41
CA THR A 221 -21.36 27.81 9.04
C THR A 221 -22.41 28.30 8.04
N GLU A 222 -23.20 29.28 8.40
CA GLU A 222 -24.19 29.90 7.52
C GLU A 222 -23.56 30.31 6.20
N GLY A 223 -24.08 29.79 5.08
CA GLY A 223 -23.73 30.22 3.74
C GLY A 223 -22.68 29.41 3.00
N PHE A 224 -22.06 28.38 3.61
CA PHE A 224 -21.06 27.54 2.94
C PHE A 224 -21.57 26.11 2.75
N VAL A 225 -21.17 25.52 1.62
CA VAL A 225 -21.44 24.13 1.25
C VAL A 225 -20.12 23.41 1.02
N GLU A 226 -20.00 22.19 1.54
CA GLU A 226 -18.84 21.32 1.33
C GLU A 226 -19.20 20.19 0.37
N PHE A 227 -18.47 20.07 -0.72
CA PHE A 227 -18.56 18.97 -1.66
C PHE A 227 -17.38 18.03 -1.46
N LYS A 228 -17.65 16.72 -1.42
CA LYS A 228 -16.62 15.70 -1.42
C LYS A 228 -16.63 14.95 -2.73
N PHE A 229 -15.57 15.06 -3.47
CA PHE A 229 -15.37 14.37 -4.73
C PHE A 229 -14.44 13.20 -4.54
N LEU A 230 -14.77 12.05 -5.10
CA LEU A 230 -13.84 10.96 -5.35
C LEU A 230 -13.56 10.94 -6.86
N LEU A 231 -12.32 11.20 -7.22
CA LEU A 231 -11.87 11.34 -8.60
C LEU A 231 -10.96 10.20 -9.00
N LYS A 232 -10.86 9.97 -10.31
CA LYS A 232 -9.83 9.13 -10.91
C LYS A 232 -8.87 10.00 -11.70
N VAL A 233 -7.61 10.03 -11.27
CA VAL A 233 -6.53 10.83 -11.88
C VAL A 233 -5.34 9.95 -12.25
N LYS A 234 -4.52 10.40 -13.19
CA LYS A 234 -3.33 9.66 -13.65
C LYS A 234 -2.13 9.88 -12.75
N ASN A 235 -1.96 11.10 -12.23
CA ASN A 235 -0.80 11.51 -11.45
C ASN A 235 -1.07 12.81 -10.67
N LEU A 236 -0.06 13.23 -9.91
CA LEU A 236 -0.09 14.45 -9.11
C LEU A 236 -0.19 15.72 -9.97
N ASP A 237 0.41 15.76 -11.16
CA ASP A 237 0.35 16.93 -12.04
C ASP A 237 -1.07 17.20 -12.52
N GLN A 238 -1.78 16.15 -12.96
CA GLN A 238 -3.19 16.26 -13.33
C GLN A 238 -4.04 16.70 -12.13
N LEU A 239 -3.79 16.14 -10.95
CA LEU A 239 -4.48 16.54 -9.73
C LEU A 239 -4.26 18.02 -9.40
N ASN A 240 -3.02 18.50 -9.50
CA ASN A 240 -2.71 19.91 -9.27
C ASN A 240 -3.41 20.83 -10.27
N GLN A 241 -3.49 20.41 -11.54
CA GLN A 241 -4.24 21.15 -12.56
C GLN A 241 -5.74 21.25 -12.22
N ILE A 242 -6.34 20.15 -11.74
CA ILE A 242 -7.73 20.13 -11.28
C ILE A 242 -7.93 21.11 -10.12
N ILE A 243 -7.05 21.07 -9.14
CA ILE A 243 -7.10 21.96 -7.97
C ILE A 243 -7.01 23.43 -8.41
N GLN A 244 -6.10 23.75 -9.32
CA GLN A 244 -5.98 25.11 -9.87
C GLN A 244 -7.23 25.55 -10.62
N ASN A 245 -7.77 24.68 -11.48
CA ASN A 245 -9.00 24.97 -12.24
C ASN A 245 -10.21 25.19 -11.31
N LEU A 246 -10.32 24.37 -10.25
CA LEU A 246 -11.35 24.56 -9.23
C LEU A 246 -11.18 25.90 -8.51
N HIS A 247 -9.97 26.27 -8.12
CA HIS A 247 -9.71 27.57 -7.48
C HIS A 247 -10.02 28.78 -8.36
N SER A 248 -10.03 28.63 -9.69
CA SER A 248 -10.40 29.70 -10.61
C SER A 248 -11.91 29.98 -10.69
N ILE A 249 -12.73 29.05 -10.16
CA ILE A 249 -14.20 29.21 -10.14
C ILE A 249 -14.58 30.21 -9.04
N PRO A 250 -15.35 31.27 -9.34
CA PRO A 250 -15.91 32.15 -8.34
C PRO A 250 -16.70 31.35 -7.30
N TYR A 251 -16.70 31.80 -6.04
CA TYR A 251 -17.40 31.16 -4.92
C TYR A 251 -16.67 29.96 -4.29
N ILE A 252 -15.64 29.38 -4.90
CA ILE A 252 -14.80 28.37 -4.24
C ILE A 252 -13.83 29.05 -3.28
N ARG A 253 -13.87 28.66 -2.03
CA ARG A 253 -13.05 29.22 -0.94
C ARG A 253 -11.86 28.35 -0.62
N LYS A 254 -12.03 27.04 -0.67
CA LYS A 254 -10.98 26.10 -0.29
C LYS A 254 -11.12 24.78 -1.04
N VAL A 255 -10.00 24.25 -1.51
CA VAL A 255 -9.89 22.90 -2.06
C VAL A 255 -8.83 22.17 -1.25
N ILE A 256 -9.20 21.03 -0.68
CA ILE A 256 -8.30 20.20 0.14
C ILE A 256 -8.29 18.79 -0.42
N ARG A 257 -7.13 18.22 -0.56
CA ARG A 257 -6.98 16.79 -0.83
C ARG A 257 -7.20 16.02 0.48
N SER A 258 -8.12 15.06 0.46
CA SER A 258 -8.45 14.18 1.58
C SER A 258 -7.75 12.84 1.47
#